data_0fb09a6dbc1d8207feca5d1764a3062a
#
_entry.id   0fb09a6dbc1d8207feca5d1764a3062a
#
_cell.length_a   1.000
_cell.length_b   1.000
_cell.length_c   1.000
_cell.angle_alpha   90.00
_cell.angle_beta   90.00
_cell.angle_gamma   90.00
#
_symmetry.space_group_name_H-M   'P 1'
#
loop_
_entity.id
_entity.type
_entity.pdbx_description
1 polymer ?
#
loop_
_entity_poly.entity_id
_entity_poly.type
_entity_poly.pdbx_seq_one_letter_code
_entity_poly.pdbx_strand_id
1 'polypeptide(L)'
;IRAYNVITGEQEWIFHTIPKPDEYGYWTWPEDAYERIGGANNWSGMAVDEENGMVYVPTGSASFDFYGGNRKGSNLFANCILALNADTGERIWHFQTVHHDLWDRDIPSPPNLVTVDHNGQETQALAQITKSGYVFMFNRITGEPLYPIEEVPVPGTDLRGEATWPTQPVPKKPAPFGRQEINIDDFSDFDPEVKRQAMETFDRINHDHMFTPPSIEGTLIFPGFDGGGEWGGAAVDLETQIMYINSNEMPWIHTMVDLAPQQEGMLASAGKLVYDLHCAVCHKPDMKGDGVTYPSIVERRKNYTRQGLKDYISVGRGVMPAFDHLSDAQKEELVTYVLNPEANTMDVSSLEAISEELQEIPYSHTGYNRWVDNNGNPVIKPPWGNLTAIDLNSGKHLWQVPLGELDYLSEQGIPPTGTENYGGP
;
A
#
# COMPACT_ATOMS: atom_id res chain seq x y z
N ILE A 1 -3.11 7.67 17.47
CA ILE A 1 -1.85 8.30 17.89
C ILE A 1 -1.98 8.59 19.38
N ARG A 2 -0.90 8.39 20.15
CA ARG A 2 -0.91 8.60 21.61
C ARG A 2 0.36 9.26 22.07
N ALA A 3 0.25 10.15 23.05
CA ALA A 3 1.40 10.64 23.81
C ALA A 3 1.41 10.05 25.22
N TYR A 4 2.60 9.78 25.69
CA TYR A 4 2.81 9.25 27.04
C TYR A 4 3.87 10.05 27.77
N ASN A 5 3.67 10.27 29.03
CA ASN A 5 4.69 10.82 29.90
C ASN A 5 5.83 9.82 30.05
N VAL A 6 7.04 10.20 29.64
CA VAL A 6 8.20 9.27 29.62
C VAL A 6 8.69 8.86 31.02
N ILE A 7 8.31 9.60 32.07
CA ILE A 7 8.69 9.36 33.46
C ILE A 7 7.67 8.47 34.15
N THR A 8 6.36 8.78 33.99
CA THR A 8 5.27 8.10 34.70
C THR A 8 4.67 6.96 33.89
N GLY A 9 4.78 7.00 32.55
CA GLY A 9 4.10 6.09 31.62
C GLY A 9 2.61 6.38 31.45
N GLU A 10 2.10 7.46 32.06
CA GLU A 10 0.69 7.85 31.91
C GLU A 10 0.42 8.42 30.52
N GLN A 11 -0.75 8.07 29.95
CA GLN A 11 -1.20 8.62 28.69
C GLN A 11 -1.65 10.08 28.86
N GLU A 12 -1.01 10.99 28.16
CA GLU A 12 -1.34 12.43 28.20
C GLU A 12 -2.53 12.74 27.28
N TRP A 13 -2.52 12.23 26.05
CA TRP A 13 -3.61 12.38 25.10
C TRP A 13 -3.67 11.23 24.08
N ILE A 14 -4.80 11.15 23.37
CA ILE A 14 -5.04 10.23 22.26
C ILE A 14 -5.74 10.97 21.11
N PHE A 15 -5.31 10.68 19.86
CA PHE A 15 -5.99 11.05 18.63
C PHE A 15 -6.38 9.78 17.86
N HIS A 16 -7.66 9.62 17.53
CA HIS A 16 -8.15 8.47 16.77
C HIS A 16 -8.03 8.74 15.26
N THR A 17 -7.28 7.91 14.56
CA THR A 17 -7.13 8.00 13.09
C THR A 17 -8.31 7.40 12.34
N ILE A 18 -9.09 6.53 12.99
CA ILE A 18 -10.46 6.18 12.61
C ILE A 18 -11.35 6.82 13.66
N PRO A 19 -12.05 7.94 13.31
CA PRO A 19 -12.77 8.75 14.29
C PRO A 19 -13.96 8.02 14.91
N LYS A 20 -14.18 8.28 16.19
CA LYS A 20 -15.37 7.86 16.92
C LYS A 20 -16.53 8.82 16.73
N PRO A 21 -17.77 8.45 17.16
CA PRO A 21 -18.88 9.40 17.22
C PRO A 21 -18.48 10.73 17.90
N ASP A 22 -18.94 11.83 17.33
CA ASP A 22 -18.65 13.22 17.74
C ASP A 22 -17.22 13.72 17.45
N GLU A 23 -16.30 12.89 16.93
CA GLU A 23 -14.97 13.31 16.48
C GLU A 23 -15.01 13.79 15.02
N TYR A 24 -14.12 14.74 14.71
CA TYR A 24 -13.99 15.26 13.33
C TYR A 24 -13.55 14.13 12.38
N GLY A 25 -14.24 14.03 11.23
CA GLY A 25 -13.97 13.01 10.21
C GLY A 25 -14.82 11.74 10.33
N TYR A 26 -15.59 11.57 11.44
CA TYR A 26 -16.47 10.42 11.63
C TYR A 26 -17.42 10.18 10.44
N TRP A 27 -17.98 11.25 9.86
CA TRP A 27 -18.88 11.18 8.69
C TRP A 27 -18.23 10.71 7.38
N THR A 28 -16.91 10.51 7.37
CA THR A 28 -16.17 10.00 6.22
C THR A 28 -16.06 8.48 6.22
N TRP A 29 -16.68 7.83 7.18
CA TRP A 29 -16.70 6.39 7.42
C TRP A 29 -18.14 5.90 7.63
N PRO A 30 -18.41 4.58 7.48
CA PRO A 30 -19.60 3.95 8.06
C PRO A 30 -19.64 4.16 9.59
N GLU A 31 -20.85 4.19 10.16
CA GLU A 31 -21.08 4.53 11.57
C GLU A 31 -20.33 3.62 12.56
N ASP A 32 -20.07 2.37 12.20
CA ASP A 32 -19.42 1.36 13.04
C ASP A 32 -17.94 1.11 12.68
N ALA A 33 -17.37 1.90 11.77
CA ALA A 33 -16.01 1.68 11.25
C ALA A 33 -14.95 1.64 12.37
N TYR A 34 -15.07 2.49 13.38
CA TYR A 34 -14.12 2.57 14.50
C TYR A 34 -14.08 1.29 15.37
N GLU A 35 -15.06 0.40 15.25
CA GLU A 35 -15.12 -0.86 15.98
C GLU A 35 -14.51 -2.03 15.18
N ARG A 36 -14.58 -1.99 13.83
CA ARG A 36 -14.27 -3.13 12.97
C ARG A 36 -13.22 -2.89 11.91
N ILE A 37 -12.94 -1.62 11.54
CA ILE A 37 -11.96 -1.29 10.52
C ILE A 37 -10.60 -1.03 11.18
N GLY A 38 -9.54 -1.56 10.58
CA GLY A 38 -8.16 -1.33 10.97
C GLY A 38 -7.40 -0.44 10.00
N GLY A 39 -6.07 -0.46 10.08
CA GLY A 39 -5.20 0.39 9.27
C GLY A 39 -5.22 1.84 9.73
N ALA A 40 -5.05 2.77 8.79
CA ALA A 40 -4.97 4.22 9.06
C ALA A 40 -3.95 4.58 10.18
N ASN A 41 -2.97 3.74 10.42
CA ASN A 41 -1.98 3.89 11.48
C ASN A 41 -0.71 4.58 10.98
N ASN A 42 0.05 5.13 11.89
CA ASN A 42 1.41 5.55 11.60
C ASN A 42 2.37 4.35 11.84
N TRP A 43 3.03 3.91 10.79
CA TRP A 43 4.06 2.87 10.84
C TRP A 43 5.44 3.41 10.43
N SER A 44 5.47 4.52 9.73
CA SER A 44 6.66 5.08 9.10
C SER A 44 7.43 6.09 9.97
N GLY A 45 6.89 6.44 11.16
CA GLY A 45 7.47 7.43 12.06
C GLY A 45 6.85 8.83 11.91
N MET A 46 7.33 9.78 12.71
CA MET A 46 6.76 11.12 12.84
C MET A 46 7.88 12.16 12.83
N ALA A 47 7.53 13.41 12.51
CA ALA A 47 8.43 14.55 12.69
C ALA A 47 7.87 15.49 13.77
N VAL A 48 8.75 16.03 14.60
CA VAL A 48 8.39 16.98 15.68
C VAL A 48 9.02 18.34 15.41
N ASP A 49 8.22 19.37 15.48
CA ASP A 49 8.64 20.78 15.45
C ASP A 49 8.55 21.33 16.88
N GLU A 50 9.67 21.26 17.60
CA GLU A 50 9.75 21.70 18.99
C GLU A 50 9.51 23.21 19.14
N GLU A 51 9.94 24.01 18.15
CA GLU A 51 9.77 25.48 18.17
C GLU A 51 8.29 25.88 18.12
N ASN A 52 7.49 25.19 17.30
CA ASN A 52 6.09 25.47 17.11
C ASN A 52 5.15 24.57 17.94
N GLY A 53 5.71 23.62 18.71
CA GLY A 53 4.92 22.68 19.52
C GLY A 53 4.01 21.77 18.68
N MET A 54 4.48 21.31 17.53
CA MET A 54 3.70 20.52 16.58
C MET A 54 4.32 19.15 16.32
N VAL A 55 3.47 18.14 16.13
CA VAL A 55 3.88 16.83 15.64
C VAL A 55 3.17 16.53 14.31
N TYR A 56 3.95 16.10 13.30
CA TYR A 56 3.46 15.73 11.99
C TYR A 56 3.47 14.22 11.86
N VAL A 57 2.29 13.66 11.59
CA VAL A 57 2.04 12.22 11.62
C VAL A 57 1.54 11.78 10.26
N PRO A 58 2.36 11.12 9.43
CA PRO A 58 1.88 10.45 8.24
C PRO A 58 1.13 9.18 8.61
N THR A 59 0.02 8.90 7.93
CA THR A 59 -0.77 7.69 8.15
C THR A 59 -0.85 6.83 6.91
N GLY A 60 -1.04 5.55 7.12
CA GLY A 60 -1.21 4.56 6.06
C GLY A 60 -2.67 4.37 5.65
N SER A 61 -2.87 3.40 4.78
CA SER A 61 -4.16 3.01 4.22
C SER A 61 -5.08 2.40 5.28
N ALA A 62 -6.37 2.40 4.99
CA ALA A 62 -7.36 1.69 5.80
C ALA A 62 -7.48 0.22 5.33
N SER A 63 -7.67 -0.70 6.25
CA SER A 63 -7.95 -2.10 5.90
C SER A 63 -9.39 -2.25 5.36
N PHE A 64 -9.67 -3.08 4.38
CA PHE A 64 -8.71 -3.85 3.59
C PHE A 64 -8.15 -2.98 2.48
N ASP A 65 -6.90 -3.23 2.08
CA ASP A 65 -6.17 -2.32 1.21
C ASP A 65 -6.74 -2.21 -0.20
N PHE A 66 -7.32 -3.30 -0.76
CA PHE A 66 -7.70 -3.40 -2.17
C PHE A 66 -9.21 -3.50 -2.40
N TYR A 67 -10.00 -3.49 -1.34
CA TYR A 67 -11.44 -3.45 -1.37
C TYR A 67 -11.97 -2.64 -0.19
N GLY A 68 -12.68 -1.56 -0.50
CA GLY A 68 -13.22 -0.62 0.48
C GLY A 68 -14.74 -0.61 0.56
N GLY A 69 -15.45 -1.58 -0.06
CA GLY A 69 -16.91 -1.62 -0.07
C GLY A 69 -17.56 -1.69 1.32
N ASN A 70 -16.82 -2.17 2.33
CA ASN A 70 -17.20 -2.18 3.74
C ASN A 70 -16.80 -0.91 4.52
N ARG A 71 -16.05 0.02 3.90
CA ARG A 71 -15.59 1.28 4.50
C ARG A 71 -15.84 2.50 3.61
N LYS A 72 -17.05 2.56 3.04
CA LYS A 72 -17.45 3.63 2.12
C LYS A 72 -17.22 5.02 2.70
N GLY A 73 -16.76 5.96 1.87
CA GLY A 73 -16.43 7.32 2.24
C GLY A 73 -14.96 7.65 1.91
N SER A 74 -14.50 8.86 2.20
CA SER A 74 -13.11 9.25 1.95
C SER A 74 -12.12 8.69 2.96
N ASN A 75 -12.59 8.16 4.08
CA ASN A 75 -11.81 7.50 5.14
C ASN A 75 -10.77 8.39 5.84
N LEU A 76 -11.15 9.57 6.33
CA LEU A 76 -10.29 10.38 7.20
C LEU A 76 -10.09 9.65 8.55
N PHE A 77 -8.84 9.43 9.02
CA PHE A 77 -7.58 10.01 8.60
C PHE A 77 -6.62 8.95 8.01
N ALA A 78 -7.09 8.04 7.18
CA ALA A 78 -6.19 7.21 6.38
C ALA A 78 -5.49 8.08 5.32
N ASN A 79 -4.24 7.70 4.95
CA ASN A 79 -3.43 8.36 3.93
C ASN A 79 -3.30 9.89 4.14
N CYS A 80 -3.17 10.31 5.38
CA CYS A 80 -3.14 11.72 5.78
C CYS A 80 -1.78 12.14 6.31
N ILE A 81 -1.43 13.39 6.03
CA ILE A 81 -0.47 14.15 6.82
C ILE A 81 -1.28 14.85 7.91
N LEU A 82 -1.09 14.48 9.16
CA LEU A 82 -1.73 15.11 10.32
C LEU A 82 -0.76 16.06 10.98
N ALA A 83 -1.17 17.29 11.24
CA ALA A 83 -0.46 18.21 12.13
C ALA A 83 -1.26 18.36 13.42
N LEU A 84 -0.69 17.89 14.51
CA LEU A 84 -1.29 17.89 15.84
C LEU A 84 -0.50 18.82 16.76
N ASN A 85 -1.21 19.45 17.70
CA ASN A 85 -0.57 20.12 18.83
C ASN A 85 0.13 19.03 19.69
N ALA A 86 1.42 19.20 19.94
CA ALA A 86 2.21 18.20 20.64
C ALA A 86 1.81 18.01 22.12
N ASP A 87 1.28 19.08 22.76
CA ASP A 87 0.89 19.07 24.17
C ASP A 87 -0.51 18.50 24.39
N THR A 88 -1.44 18.72 23.42
CA THR A 88 -2.86 18.41 23.62
C THR A 88 -3.38 17.30 22.72
N GLY A 89 -2.67 16.97 21.63
CA GLY A 89 -3.15 16.04 20.60
C GLY A 89 -4.25 16.62 19.70
N GLU A 90 -4.62 17.89 19.87
CA GLU A 90 -5.61 18.54 19.02
C GLU A 90 -5.11 18.71 17.59
N ARG A 91 -5.97 18.38 16.60
CA ARG A 91 -5.65 18.54 15.19
C ARG A 91 -5.63 20.03 14.80
N ILE A 92 -4.48 20.51 14.34
CA ILE A 92 -4.30 21.86 13.81
C ILE A 92 -4.75 21.89 12.35
N TRP A 93 -4.16 21.00 11.52
CA TRP A 93 -4.57 20.79 10.13
C TRP A 93 -4.31 19.34 9.70
N HIS A 94 -4.82 18.98 8.54
CA HIS A 94 -4.50 17.71 7.88
C HIS A 94 -4.61 17.86 6.37
N PHE A 95 -3.97 16.97 5.65
CA PHE A 95 -4.14 16.80 4.22
C PHE A 95 -4.19 15.32 3.89
N GLN A 96 -5.21 14.88 3.16
CA GLN A 96 -5.34 13.49 2.71
C GLN A 96 -4.71 13.36 1.32
N THR A 97 -3.67 12.54 1.20
CA THR A 97 -2.92 12.36 -0.07
C THR A 97 -3.59 11.36 -1.01
N VAL A 98 -4.44 10.47 -0.49
CA VAL A 98 -5.26 9.54 -1.26
C VAL A 98 -6.61 9.37 -0.57
N HIS A 99 -7.70 9.64 -1.28
CA HIS A 99 -9.05 9.42 -0.80
C HIS A 99 -9.48 7.99 -1.06
N HIS A 100 -10.11 7.32 -0.08
CA HIS A 100 -10.63 5.95 -0.24
C HIS A 100 -9.63 5.03 -0.93
N ASP A 101 -8.49 4.85 -0.31
CA ASP A 101 -7.36 4.15 -0.91
C ASP A 101 -7.68 2.68 -1.23
N LEU A 102 -7.48 2.26 -2.47
CA LEU A 102 -7.63 0.91 -2.98
C LEU A 102 -6.31 0.37 -3.58
N TRP A 103 -5.19 1.07 -3.37
CA TRP A 103 -3.91 0.84 -4.05
C TRP A 103 -2.73 0.67 -3.09
N ASP A 104 -3.00 0.62 -1.78
CA ASP A 104 -1.96 0.56 -0.74
C ASP A 104 -0.97 1.74 -0.85
N ARG A 105 -1.51 2.97 -0.97
CA ARG A 105 -0.74 4.21 -1.12
C ARG A 105 -0.45 4.89 0.22
N ASP A 106 0.03 4.11 1.18
CA ASP A 106 0.52 4.62 2.45
C ASP A 106 1.45 5.82 2.29
N ILE A 107 1.49 6.69 3.29
CA ILE A 107 2.57 7.66 3.39
C ILE A 107 3.77 6.97 4.07
N PRO A 108 4.87 6.70 3.33
CA PRO A 108 5.84 5.68 3.73
C PRO A 108 6.92 6.19 4.70
N SER A 109 7.02 7.51 4.91
CA SER A 109 8.13 8.10 5.68
C SER A 109 7.69 9.32 6.47
N PRO A 110 8.43 9.71 7.52
CA PRO A 110 8.24 11.00 8.17
C PRO A 110 8.45 12.14 7.17
N PRO A 111 7.73 13.27 7.31
CA PRO A 111 7.98 14.44 6.49
C PRO A 111 9.31 15.12 6.84
N ASN A 112 9.92 15.77 5.85
CA ASN A 112 11.06 16.64 6.05
C ASN A 112 10.59 18.05 6.42
N LEU A 113 11.05 18.57 7.56
CA LEU A 113 10.80 19.94 7.99
C LEU A 113 11.91 20.83 7.48
N VAL A 114 11.57 21.84 6.70
CA VAL A 114 12.50 22.72 5.99
C VAL A 114 12.09 24.16 6.09
N THR A 115 12.99 25.08 5.73
CA THR A 115 12.67 26.50 5.54
C THR A 115 13.08 26.87 4.13
N VAL A 116 12.11 27.25 3.29
CA VAL A 116 12.32 27.52 1.87
C VAL A 116 12.02 28.98 1.52
N ASP A 117 12.67 29.49 0.48
CA ASP A 117 12.26 30.73 -0.16
C ASP A 117 11.12 30.40 -1.16
N HIS A 118 9.89 30.72 -0.75
CA HIS A 118 8.74 30.55 -1.60
C HIS A 118 8.24 31.92 -2.11
N ASN A 119 8.41 32.19 -3.41
CA ASN A 119 8.03 33.45 -4.03
C ASN A 119 8.67 34.70 -3.37
N GLY A 120 9.92 34.61 -2.93
CA GLY A 120 10.64 35.69 -2.26
C GLY A 120 10.28 35.87 -0.77
N GLN A 121 9.59 34.90 -0.19
CA GLN A 121 9.23 34.86 1.21
C GLN A 121 9.80 33.61 1.89
N GLU A 122 10.55 33.80 2.96
CA GLU A 122 10.98 32.72 3.83
C GLU A 122 9.75 32.03 4.45
N THR A 123 9.63 30.73 4.21
CA THR A 123 8.46 29.94 4.61
C THR A 123 8.90 28.67 5.33
N GLN A 124 8.43 28.49 6.54
CA GLN A 124 8.55 27.23 7.28
C GLN A 124 7.66 26.20 6.59
N ALA A 125 8.28 25.21 5.94
CA ALA A 125 7.60 24.25 5.11
C ALA A 125 7.76 22.81 5.61
N LEU A 126 6.85 21.97 5.15
CA LEU A 126 6.87 20.53 5.26
C LEU A 126 6.91 19.94 3.85
N ALA A 127 7.82 19.01 3.58
CA ALA A 127 7.89 18.27 2.33
C ALA A 127 7.69 16.77 2.61
N GLN A 128 6.67 16.16 1.99
CA GLN A 128 6.28 14.77 2.16
C GLN A 128 6.40 14.00 0.87
N ILE A 129 7.27 12.99 0.83
CA ILE A 129 7.30 12.01 -0.25
C ILE A 129 6.19 10.96 -0.08
N THR A 130 5.75 10.36 -1.17
CA THR A 130 4.66 9.37 -1.18
C THR A 130 5.00 8.13 -2.01
N LYS A 131 4.32 7.03 -1.74
CA LYS A 131 4.34 5.82 -2.58
C LYS A 131 3.92 6.12 -4.02
N SER A 132 3.06 7.11 -4.22
CA SER A 132 2.65 7.57 -5.56
C SER A 132 3.75 8.29 -6.36
N GLY A 133 4.94 8.50 -5.77
CA GLY A 133 6.05 9.18 -6.47
C GLY A 133 5.94 10.69 -6.49
N TYR A 134 5.10 11.29 -5.66
CA TYR A 134 4.94 12.74 -5.52
C TYR A 134 5.62 13.28 -4.27
N VAL A 135 6.00 14.57 -4.32
CA VAL A 135 6.33 15.37 -3.14
C VAL A 135 5.23 16.39 -2.93
N PHE A 136 4.53 16.31 -1.81
CA PHE A 136 3.61 17.34 -1.36
C PHE A 136 4.34 18.34 -0.48
N MET A 137 4.12 19.64 -0.71
CA MET A 137 4.75 20.71 0.07
C MET A 137 3.70 21.65 0.65
N PHE A 138 3.79 21.87 1.96
CA PHE A 138 2.86 22.72 2.70
C PHE A 138 3.61 23.74 3.57
N ASN A 139 2.99 24.89 3.81
CA ASN A 139 3.33 25.68 4.98
C ASN A 139 3.05 24.81 6.22
N ARG A 140 4.09 24.47 6.99
CA ARG A 140 3.93 23.49 8.06
C ARG A 140 3.05 23.99 9.22
N ILE A 141 2.89 25.30 9.38
CA ILE A 141 2.07 25.88 10.45
C ILE A 141 0.59 25.89 10.07
N THR A 142 0.28 26.28 8.82
CA THR A 142 -1.12 26.51 8.39
C THR A 142 -1.72 25.35 7.61
N GLY A 143 -0.89 24.47 7.02
CA GLY A 143 -1.32 23.41 6.10
C GLY A 143 -1.66 23.92 4.70
N GLU A 144 -1.42 25.19 4.39
CA GLU A 144 -1.61 25.72 3.04
C GLU A 144 -0.59 25.11 2.08
N PRO A 145 -1.01 24.54 0.93
CA PRO A 145 -0.08 23.97 -0.05
C PRO A 145 0.77 25.08 -0.68
N LEU A 146 2.10 24.85 -0.80
CA LEU A 146 3.00 25.80 -1.45
C LEU A 146 2.82 25.80 -2.97
N TYR A 147 2.43 24.69 -3.52
CA TYR A 147 2.13 24.55 -4.96
C TYR A 147 0.71 24.08 -5.16
N PRO A 148 0.06 24.44 -6.30
CA PRO A 148 -1.30 23.98 -6.56
C PRO A 148 -1.41 22.47 -6.56
N ILE A 149 -2.48 21.97 -5.95
CA ILE A 149 -2.90 20.58 -5.94
C ILE A 149 -4.21 20.51 -6.72
N GLU A 150 -4.30 19.61 -7.68
CA GLU A 150 -5.51 19.41 -8.48
C GLU A 150 -6.16 18.09 -8.12
N GLU A 151 -7.49 18.10 -8.04
CA GLU A 151 -8.31 16.90 -7.95
C GLU A 151 -8.49 16.30 -9.35
N VAL A 152 -7.82 15.18 -9.64
CA VAL A 152 -7.92 14.49 -10.93
C VAL A 152 -8.99 13.41 -10.89
N PRO A 153 -9.81 13.24 -11.95
CA PRO A 153 -10.82 12.20 -11.99
C PRO A 153 -10.23 10.80 -11.89
N VAL A 154 -10.94 9.90 -11.22
CA VAL A 154 -10.57 8.48 -11.04
C VAL A 154 -11.55 7.59 -11.80
N PRO A 155 -11.09 6.51 -12.47
CA PRO A 155 -11.97 5.52 -13.07
C PRO A 155 -12.90 4.86 -12.06
N GLY A 156 -14.12 4.52 -12.48
CA GLY A 156 -15.05 3.70 -11.69
C GLY A 156 -14.58 2.26 -11.58
N THR A 157 -15.16 1.51 -10.66
CA THR A 157 -14.90 0.08 -10.46
C THR A 157 -16.13 -0.78 -10.80
N ASP A 158 -15.88 -1.99 -11.29
CA ASP A 158 -16.92 -3.01 -11.54
C ASP A 158 -17.05 -4.01 -10.37
N LEU A 159 -16.25 -3.86 -9.32
CA LEU A 159 -16.33 -4.72 -8.15
C LEU A 159 -17.63 -4.46 -7.37
N ARG A 160 -18.36 -5.51 -7.07
CA ARG A 160 -19.65 -5.43 -6.34
C ARG A 160 -19.45 -4.79 -4.97
N GLY A 161 -20.28 -3.79 -4.66
CA GLY A 161 -20.27 -3.11 -3.36
C GLY A 161 -19.21 -2.04 -3.22
N GLU A 162 -18.20 -2.01 -4.09
CA GLU A 162 -17.16 -1.02 -4.13
C GLU A 162 -17.61 0.26 -4.86
N ALA A 163 -17.00 1.38 -4.49
CA ALA A 163 -17.14 2.65 -5.19
C ALA A 163 -15.86 3.48 -5.01
N THR A 164 -15.14 3.73 -6.08
CA THR A 164 -13.98 4.62 -6.06
C THR A 164 -14.36 6.04 -5.62
N TRP A 165 -13.47 6.71 -4.89
CA TRP A 165 -13.64 8.14 -4.68
C TRP A 165 -13.49 8.86 -6.02
N PRO A 166 -14.34 9.86 -6.34
CA PRO A 166 -14.42 10.43 -7.69
C PRO A 166 -13.14 11.08 -8.20
N THR A 167 -12.30 11.57 -7.31
CA THR A 167 -11.07 12.30 -7.62
C THR A 167 -9.93 11.94 -6.67
N GLN A 168 -8.70 12.23 -7.09
CA GLN A 168 -7.52 12.11 -6.24
C GLN A 168 -6.64 13.36 -6.34
N PRO A 169 -6.02 13.82 -5.24
CA PRO A 169 -5.19 15.00 -5.21
C PRO A 169 -3.82 14.75 -5.85
N VAL A 170 -3.45 15.56 -6.84
CA VAL A 170 -2.17 15.49 -7.53
C VAL A 170 -1.47 16.85 -7.47
N PRO A 171 -0.26 16.95 -6.87
CA PRO A 171 0.49 18.19 -6.82
C PRO A 171 1.05 18.55 -8.19
N LYS A 172 0.99 19.83 -8.56
CA LYS A 172 1.55 20.32 -9.83
C LYS A 172 3.06 20.52 -9.78
N LYS A 173 3.60 20.66 -8.57
CA LYS A 173 5.03 20.77 -8.28
C LYS A 173 5.35 20.22 -6.89
N PRO A 174 6.57 19.68 -6.72
CA PRO A 174 7.53 19.28 -7.75
C PRO A 174 6.92 18.31 -8.77
N ALA A 175 7.55 18.13 -9.93
CA ALA A 175 7.18 17.05 -10.84
C ALA A 175 7.36 15.68 -10.13
N PRO A 176 6.65 14.63 -10.54
CA PRO A 176 6.85 13.29 -9.97
C PRO A 176 8.33 12.86 -10.06
N PHE A 177 8.84 12.24 -9.01
CA PHE A 177 10.23 11.78 -8.99
C PHE A 177 10.42 10.35 -9.53
N GLY A 178 9.34 9.67 -9.90
CA GLY A 178 9.31 8.39 -10.61
C GLY A 178 8.30 8.43 -11.76
N ARG A 179 8.39 7.47 -12.68
CA ARG A 179 7.41 7.32 -13.76
C ARG A 179 6.03 7.04 -13.16
N GLN A 180 4.98 7.58 -13.79
CA GLN A 180 3.59 7.47 -13.33
C GLN A 180 2.75 6.49 -14.16
N GLU A 181 3.23 6.11 -15.32
CA GLU A 181 2.54 5.26 -16.31
C GLU A 181 3.55 4.38 -17.05
N ILE A 182 3.04 3.31 -17.59
CA ILE A 182 3.77 2.40 -18.49
C ILE A 182 3.01 2.40 -19.82
N ASN A 183 3.76 2.63 -20.91
CA ASN A 183 3.28 2.55 -22.27
C ASN A 183 3.92 1.35 -22.98
N ILE A 184 3.40 0.99 -24.14
CA ILE A 184 3.88 -0.16 -24.92
C ILE A 184 5.37 -0.07 -25.28
N ASP A 185 5.89 1.15 -25.44
CA ASP A 185 7.29 1.42 -25.77
C ASP A 185 8.22 1.29 -24.55
N ASP A 186 7.66 1.21 -23.33
CA ASP A 186 8.42 1.08 -22.10
C ASP A 186 8.84 -0.37 -21.80
N PHE A 187 8.30 -1.37 -22.51
CA PHE A 187 8.70 -2.76 -22.30
C PHE A 187 10.15 -3.02 -22.69
N SER A 188 10.84 -3.81 -21.85
CA SER A 188 12.24 -4.16 -21.99
C SER A 188 12.53 -4.88 -23.33
N ASP A 189 13.64 -4.52 -23.95
CA ASP A 189 14.13 -5.14 -25.18
C ASP A 189 15.21 -6.21 -24.91
N PHE A 190 15.48 -6.57 -23.65
CA PHE A 190 16.52 -7.54 -23.30
C PHE A 190 16.21 -8.96 -23.79
N ASP A 191 14.93 -9.33 -23.77
CA ASP A 191 14.44 -10.62 -24.29
C ASP A 191 13.16 -10.37 -25.11
N PRO A 192 13.20 -10.65 -26.44
CA PRO A 192 12.02 -10.46 -27.30
C PRO A 192 10.81 -11.32 -26.91
N GLU A 193 11.02 -12.49 -26.32
CA GLU A 193 9.91 -13.36 -25.90
C GLU A 193 9.26 -12.81 -24.61
N VAL A 194 10.06 -12.36 -23.65
CA VAL A 194 9.56 -11.66 -22.45
C VAL A 194 8.78 -10.43 -22.85
N LYS A 195 9.30 -9.61 -23.77
CA LYS A 195 8.60 -8.44 -24.28
C LYS A 195 7.24 -8.79 -24.89
N ARG A 196 7.20 -9.82 -25.75
CA ARG A 196 5.96 -10.28 -26.37
C ARG A 196 4.93 -10.70 -25.33
N GLN A 197 5.33 -11.51 -24.33
CA GLN A 197 4.47 -11.96 -23.25
C GLN A 197 3.98 -10.80 -22.37
N ALA A 198 4.85 -9.82 -22.10
CA ALA A 198 4.48 -8.62 -21.35
C ALA A 198 3.43 -7.80 -22.11
N MET A 199 3.62 -7.59 -23.42
CA MET A 199 2.63 -6.88 -24.25
C MET A 199 1.27 -7.62 -24.28
N GLU A 200 1.27 -8.94 -24.44
CA GLU A 200 0.05 -9.75 -24.39
C GLU A 200 -0.66 -9.72 -23.03
N THR A 201 0.11 -9.56 -21.95
CA THR A 201 -0.45 -9.40 -20.62
C THR A 201 -1.02 -7.99 -20.45
N PHE A 202 -0.30 -6.97 -20.90
CA PHE A 202 -0.71 -5.58 -20.87
C PHE A 202 -2.05 -5.35 -21.57
N ASP A 203 -2.25 -5.95 -22.75
CA ASP A 203 -3.50 -5.89 -23.50
C ASP A 203 -4.73 -6.48 -22.77
N ARG A 204 -4.52 -7.26 -21.72
CA ARG A 204 -5.58 -7.96 -20.98
C ARG A 204 -5.91 -7.35 -19.63
N ILE A 205 -4.99 -6.62 -19.03
CA ILE A 205 -5.16 -6.01 -17.71
C ILE A 205 -5.58 -4.55 -17.82
N ASN A 206 -6.17 -4.01 -16.78
CA ASN A 206 -6.50 -2.58 -16.69
C ASN A 206 -5.26 -1.75 -16.34
N HIS A 207 -4.97 -0.69 -17.10
CA HIS A 207 -3.71 0.08 -16.95
C HIS A 207 -3.81 1.56 -17.32
N ASP A 208 -5.01 2.09 -17.55
CA ASP A 208 -5.21 3.43 -18.16
C ASP A 208 -4.80 4.60 -17.25
N HIS A 209 -4.70 4.38 -15.95
CA HIS A 209 -4.42 5.43 -14.96
C HIS A 209 -3.78 4.84 -13.70
N MET A 210 -2.90 5.60 -13.03
CA MET A 210 -2.26 5.12 -11.79
C MET A 210 -3.26 4.80 -10.65
N PHE A 211 -4.46 5.40 -10.71
CA PHE A 211 -5.58 5.13 -9.82
C PHE A 211 -6.67 4.28 -10.50
N THR A 212 -6.31 3.45 -11.47
CA THR A 212 -7.20 2.40 -11.98
C THR A 212 -7.50 1.42 -10.86
N PRO A 213 -8.79 1.20 -10.49
CA PRO A 213 -9.11 0.37 -9.35
C PRO A 213 -8.76 -1.11 -9.58
N PRO A 214 -8.51 -1.87 -8.52
CA PRO A 214 -8.35 -3.32 -8.60
C PRO A 214 -9.51 -4.00 -9.34
N SER A 215 -9.19 -5.06 -10.10
CA SER A 215 -10.17 -5.77 -10.94
C SER A 215 -9.93 -7.28 -10.95
N ILE A 216 -10.92 -8.03 -11.44
CA ILE A 216 -10.83 -9.49 -11.64
C ILE A 216 -9.92 -9.83 -12.83
N GLU A 217 -9.90 -8.98 -13.83
CA GLU A 217 -9.05 -9.14 -15.03
C GLU A 217 -7.56 -8.94 -14.71
N GLY A 218 -7.27 -8.24 -13.63
CA GLY A 218 -5.96 -7.75 -13.24
C GLY A 218 -5.80 -6.26 -13.51
N THR A 219 -5.06 -5.60 -12.66
CA THR A 219 -4.79 -4.15 -12.73
C THR A 219 -3.30 -3.93 -12.59
N LEU A 220 -2.74 -3.09 -13.45
CA LEU A 220 -1.37 -2.60 -13.31
C LEU A 220 -1.31 -1.64 -12.12
N ILE A 221 -0.45 -1.93 -11.17
CA ILE A 221 -0.12 -1.03 -10.06
C ILE A 221 1.28 -0.44 -10.35
N PHE A 222 1.30 0.87 -10.66
CA PHE A 222 2.54 1.57 -10.96
C PHE A 222 2.44 3.06 -10.58
N PRO A 223 3.40 3.62 -9.80
CA PRO A 223 4.44 2.88 -9.07
C PRO A 223 3.88 1.71 -8.28
N GLY A 224 4.71 0.68 -8.04
CA GLY A 224 4.26 -0.56 -7.41
C GLY A 224 3.82 -0.41 -5.95
N PHE A 225 3.48 -1.52 -5.30
CA PHE A 225 3.06 -1.51 -3.89
C PHE A 225 4.16 -1.09 -2.93
N ASP A 226 5.41 -1.42 -3.25
CA ASP A 226 6.56 -0.92 -2.49
C ASP A 226 6.66 0.60 -2.58
N GLY A 227 6.12 1.19 -3.66
CA GLY A 227 6.01 2.63 -3.84
C GLY A 227 7.14 3.23 -4.68
N GLY A 228 6.86 4.41 -5.25
CA GLY A 228 7.89 5.26 -5.85
C GLY A 228 8.85 5.77 -4.77
N GLY A 229 8.31 6.28 -3.65
CA GLY A 229 9.05 6.59 -2.43
C GLY A 229 8.81 5.57 -1.34
N GLU A 230 9.83 5.32 -0.50
CA GLU A 230 9.86 4.24 0.48
C GLU A 230 10.10 4.75 1.90
N TRP A 231 10.02 3.82 2.89
CA TRP A 231 10.15 4.11 4.32
C TRP A 231 11.51 4.72 4.73
N GLY A 232 12.54 4.56 3.92
CA GLY A 232 13.81 5.26 4.11
C GLY A 232 13.72 6.78 3.98
N GLY A 233 12.66 7.27 3.36
CA GLY A 233 12.36 8.70 3.27
C GLY A 233 13.23 9.44 2.25
N ALA A 234 13.43 10.71 2.52
CA ALA A 234 14.28 11.61 1.75
C ALA A 234 15.24 12.35 2.66
N ALA A 235 16.42 12.67 2.16
CA ALA A 235 17.37 13.57 2.84
C ALA A 235 17.26 14.99 2.29
N VAL A 236 17.49 15.99 3.14
CA VAL A 236 17.52 17.39 2.70
C VAL A 236 18.80 18.05 3.21
N ASP A 237 19.52 18.71 2.30
CA ASP A 237 20.55 19.67 2.66
C ASP A 237 19.87 20.98 3.08
N LEU A 238 19.93 21.27 4.37
CA LEU A 238 19.26 22.44 4.97
C LEU A 238 19.94 23.79 4.63
N GLU A 239 21.16 23.79 4.06
CA GLU A 239 21.81 25.02 3.61
C GLU A 239 21.32 25.41 2.20
N THR A 240 21.21 24.43 1.32
CA THR A 240 20.83 24.64 -0.09
C THR A 240 19.35 24.40 -0.37
N GLN A 241 18.64 23.76 0.56
CA GLN A 241 17.25 23.30 0.41
C GLN A 241 17.06 22.32 -0.77
N ILE A 242 18.10 21.51 -1.02
CA ILE A 242 18.04 20.43 -2.01
C ILE A 242 17.59 19.14 -1.31
N MET A 243 16.52 18.56 -1.80
CA MET A 243 16.00 17.26 -1.36
C MET A 243 16.54 16.16 -2.28
N TYR A 244 17.02 15.09 -1.69
CA TYR A 244 17.47 13.87 -2.37
C TYR A 244 16.48 12.75 -2.08
N ILE A 245 16.01 12.07 -3.13
CA ILE A 245 15.01 11.00 -3.04
C ILE A 245 15.50 9.82 -3.85
N ASN A 246 15.60 8.64 -3.24
CA ASN A 246 15.68 7.39 -3.97
C ASN A 246 14.27 6.93 -4.35
N SER A 247 14.11 6.37 -5.54
CA SER A 247 12.81 5.90 -6.01
C SER A 247 12.90 4.53 -6.67
N ASN A 248 11.80 3.79 -6.60
CA ASN A 248 11.63 2.49 -7.22
C ASN A 248 10.63 2.55 -8.36
N GLU A 249 10.91 1.79 -9.42
CA GLU A 249 10.07 1.69 -10.62
C GLU A 249 9.78 0.23 -10.96
N MET A 250 9.28 -0.51 -9.98
CA MET A 250 8.84 -1.90 -10.13
C MET A 250 7.35 -1.95 -10.47
N PRO A 251 6.95 -2.50 -11.62
CA PRO A 251 5.55 -2.73 -11.93
C PRO A 251 5.02 -3.97 -11.21
N TRP A 252 3.74 -3.92 -10.80
CA TRP A 252 3.03 -5.03 -10.18
C TRP A 252 1.73 -5.29 -10.92
N ILE A 253 1.27 -6.54 -10.89
CA ILE A 253 -0.08 -6.91 -11.35
C ILE A 253 -0.88 -7.38 -10.15
N HIS A 254 -1.99 -6.69 -9.91
CA HIS A 254 -2.93 -7.02 -8.85
C HIS A 254 -4.22 -7.58 -9.44
N THR A 255 -4.67 -8.73 -8.95
CA THR A 255 -5.87 -9.39 -9.45
C THR A 255 -6.79 -9.74 -8.29
N MET A 256 -8.04 -9.29 -8.36
CA MET A 256 -9.08 -9.62 -7.40
C MET A 256 -9.68 -11.00 -7.70
N VAL A 257 -10.07 -11.71 -6.65
CA VAL A 257 -10.70 -13.02 -6.72
C VAL A 257 -12.10 -12.92 -6.13
N ASP A 258 -13.12 -13.12 -6.97
CA ASP A 258 -14.52 -13.15 -6.50
C ASP A 258 -14.76 -14.41 -5.68
N LEU A 259 -15.15 -14.25 -4.42
CA LEU A 259 -15.44 -15.33 -3.47
C LEU A 259 -16.93 -15.71 -3.45
N ALA A 260 -17.79 -14.98 -4.17
CA ALA A 260 -19.18 -15.37 -4.25
C ALA A 260 -19.34 -16.76 -4.86
N PRO A 261 -20.28 -17.57 -4.39
CA PRO A 261 -20.58 -18.87 -4.97
C PRO A 261 -20.90 -18.71 -6.45
N GLN A 262 -20.02 -19.17 -7.34
CA GLN A 262 -20.29 -19.22 -8.76
C GLN A 262 -21.24 -20.38 -9.03
N GLN A 263 -22.51 -20.06 -9.29
CA GLN A 263 -23.60 -20.94 -9.70
C GLN A 263 -24.09 -21.97 -8.64
N GLU A 264 -25.40 -22.17 -8.60
CA GLU A 264 -26.05 -23.28 -7.91
C GLU A 264 -25.42 -24.62 -8.36
N GLY A 265 -24.61 -25.22 -7.48
CA GLY A 265 -23.98 -26.54 -7.69
C GLY A 265 -22.46 -26.62 -7.58
N MET A 266 -21.71 -25.51 -7.56
CA MET A 266 -20.27 -25.49 -7.25
C MET A 266 -20.02 -24.77 -5.93
N LEU A 267 -20.30 -25.45 -4.83
CA LEU A 267 -19.95 -24.98 -3.50
C LEU A 267 -18.43 -25.16 -3.31
N ALA A 268 -17.70 -24.04 -3.22
CA ALA A 268 -16.36 -24.09 -2.66
C ALA A 268 -16.44 -24.68 -1.23
N SER A 269 -15.50 -25.53 -0.83
CA SER A 269 -15.49 -26.02 0.54
C SER A 269 -15.31 -24.86 1.50
N ALA A 270 -15.94 -24.92 2.67
CA ALA A 270 -15.76 -23.91 3.72
C ALA A 270 -14.27 -23.66 4.02
N GLY A 271 -13.47 -24.72 4.05
CA GLY A 271 -12.02 -24.61 4.26
C GLY A 271 -11.30 -23.88 3.13
N LYS A 272 -11.76 -24.00 1.87
CA LYS A 272 -11.22 -23.23 0.76
C LYS A 272 -11.52 -21.75 0.91
N LEU A 273 -12.72 -21.38 1.31
CA LEU A 273 -13.10 -19.98 1.52
C LEU A 273 -12.30 -19.34 2.66
N VAL A 274 -12.15 -20.03 3.79
CA VAL A 274 -11.27 -19.57 4.88
C VAL A 274 -9.83 -19.40 4.38
N TYR A 275 -9.36 -20.33 3.55
CA TYR A 275 -8.03 -20.23 2.94
C TYR A 275 -7.91 -19.01 2.02
N ASP A 276 -8.85 -18.80 1.14
CA ASP A 276 -8.83 -17.71 0.16
C ASP A 276 -8.93 -16.34 0.86
N LEU A 277 -9.71 -16.23 1.94
CA LEU A 277 -9.83 -15.01 2.73
C LEU A 277 -8.55 -14.67 3.52
N HIS A 278 -7.96 -15.66 4.18
CA HIS A 278 -6.94 -15.39 5.21
C HIS A 278 -5.51 -15.85 4.85
N CYS A 279 -5.36 -16.78 3.92
CA CYS A 279 -4.08 -17.45 3.67
C CYS A 279 -3.53 -17.22 2.26
N ALA A 280 -4.42 -17.13 1.24
CA ALA A 280 -4.03 -17.06 -0.16
C ALA A 280 -3.24 -15.79 -0.48
N VAL A 281 -3.45 -14.70 0.25
CA VAL A 281 -2.70 -13.45 0.09
C VAL A 281 -1.18 -13.65 0.19
N CYS A 282 -0.73 -14.51 1.09
CA CYS A 282 0.68 -14.84 1.26
C CYS A 282 1.05 -16.15 0.54
N HIS A 283 0.26 -17.20 0.75
CA HIS A 283 0.58 -18.54 0.26
C HIS A 283 0.11 -18.83 -1.16
N LYS A 284 -0.52 -17.85 -1.83
CA LYS A 284 -1.11 -17.92 -3.18
C LYS A 284 -2.29 -18.90 -3.28
N PRO A 285 -3.22 -18.72 -4.22
CA PRO A 285 -4.36 -19.62 -4.40
C PRO A 285 -3.98 -21.08 -4.68
N ASP A 286 -2.80 -21.32 -5.26
CA ASP A 286 -2.25 -22.64 -5.57
C ASP A 286 -1.43 -23.26 -4.42
N MET A 287 -1.35 -22.58 -3.27
CA MET A 287 -0.61 -23.00 -2.06
C MET A 287 0.92 -23.14 -2.27
N LYS A 288 1.49 -22.55 -3.33
CA LYS A 288 2.94 -22.67 -3.59
C LYS A 288 3.77 -21.57 -2.96
N GLY A 289 3.13 -20.48 -2.52
CA GLY A 289 3.83 -19.32 -1.99
C GLY A 289 4.60 -18.58 -3.09
N ASP A 290 5.59 -17.80 -2.69
CA ASP A 290 6.43 -17.01 -3.60
C ASP A 290 7.86 -17.59 -3.77
N GLY A 291 8.17 -18.65 -3.03
CA GLY A 291 9.49 -19.31 -3.06
C GLY A 291 10.58 -18.58 -2.27
N VAL A 292 10.34 -17.39 -1.76
CA VAL A 292 11.31 -16.55 -1.04
C VAL A 292 10.83 -16.29 0.39
N THR A 293 9.78 -15.47 0.53
CA THR A 293 9.25 -15.04 1.82
C THR A 293 8.19 -16.01 2.35
N TYR A 294 7.30 -16.45 1.47
CA TYR A 294 6.16 -17.31 1.79
C TYR A 294 6.37 -18.73 1.29
N PRO A 295 6.54 -19.71 2.19
CA PRO A 295 6.86 -21.08 1.78
C PRO A 295 5.68 -21.79 1.14
N SER A 296 5.98 -22.77 0.27
CA SER A 296 5.00 -23.70 -0.28
C SER A 296 4.34 -24.54 0.83
N ILE A 297 3.03 -24.40 0.95
CA ILE A 297 2.20 -25.25 1.81
C ILE A 297 2.10 -26.66 1.21
N VAL A 298 1.99 -26.78 -0.13
CA VAL A 298 1.91 -28.07 -0.84
C VAL A 298 3.04 -29.02 -0.44
N GLU A 299 4.25 -28.51 -0.32
CA GLU A 299 5.42 -29.29 0.04
C GLU A 299 5.49 -29.61 1.54
N ARG A 300 5.08 -28.66 2.38
CA ARG A 300 5.27 -28.73 3.83
C ARG A 300 4.13 -29.39 4.59
N ARG A 301 2.88 -29.35 4.05
CA ARG A 301 1.67 -29.85 4.73
C ARG A 301 1.77 -31.28 5.24
N LYS A 302 2.47 -32.18 4.52
CA LYS A 302 2.68 -33.59 4.93
C LYS A 302 3.52 -33.76 6.20
N ASN A 303 4.19 -32.71 6.66
CA ASN A 303 5.02 -32.74 7.87
C ASN A 303 4.22 -32.39 9.13
N TYR A 304 2.94 -32.05 9.00
CA TYR A 304 2.10 -31.63 10.09
C TYR A 304 1.00 -32.65 10.36
N THR A 305 0.72 -32.88 11.64
CA THR A 305 -0.52 -33.50 12.07
C THR A 305 -1.65 -32.46 12.02
N ARG A 306 -2.92 -32.91 11.96
CA ARG A 306 -4.09 -32.02 12.02
C ARG A 306 -4.02 -31.06 13.20
N GLN A 307 -3.78 -31.57 14.41
CA GLN A 307 -3.67 -30.74 15.62
C GLN A 307 -2.47 -29.78 15.54
N GLY A 308 -1.32 -30.27 15.11
CA GLY A 308 -0.12 -29.43 14.99
C GLY A 308 -0.28 -28.30 13.97
N LEU A 309 -1.03 -28.50 12.89
CA LEU A 309 -1.35 -27.43 11.94
C LEU A 309 -2.34 -26.44 12.53
N LYS A 310 -3.36 -26.92 13.27
CA LYS A 310 -4.32 -26.04 13.97
C LYS A 310 -3.63 -25.16 15.01
N ASP A 311 -2.71 -25.74 15.80
CA ASP A 311 -1.91 -25.00 16.78
C ASP A 311 -1.01 -23.97 16.11
N TYR A 312 -0.39 -24.34 14.98
CA TYR A 312 0.48 -23.46 14.21
C TYR A 312 -0.28 -22.24 13.66
N ILE A 313 -1.48 -22.44 13.10
CA ILE A 313 -2.37 -21.38 12.61
C ILE A 313 -2.79 -20.46 13.75
N SER A 314 -3.13 -21.03 14.92
CA SER A 314 -3.61 -20.26 16.08
C SER A 314 -2.55 -19.34 16.68
N VAL A 315 -1.27 -19.76 16.65
CA VAL A 315 -0.17 -19.01 17.30
C VAL A 315 0.62 -18.15 16.31
N GLY A 316 0.64 -18.54 15.02
CA GLY A 316 1.52 -17.94 14.02
C GLY A 316 3.00 -18.27 14.25
N ARG A 317 3.87 -17.90 13.33
CA ARG A 317 5.32 -18.06 13.50
C ARG A 317 6.12 -17.22 12.49
N GLY A 318 7.12 -16.49 12.98
CA GLY A 318 7.95 -15.62 12.12
C GLY A 318 7.09 -14.52 11.52
N VAL A 319 7.05 -14.40 10.20
CA VAL A 319 6.21 -13.42 9.48
C VAL A 319 4.74 -13.85 9.35
N MET A 320 4.40 -15.10 9.65
CA MET A 320 3.02 -15.57 9.65
C MET A 320 2.30 -15.10 10.91
N PRO A 321 1.24 -14.31 10.82
CA PRO A 321 0.49 -13.83 11.98
C PRO A 321 -0.26 -14.98 12.67
N ALA A 322 -0.70 -14.73 13.91
CA ALA A 322 -1.63 -15.60 14.62
C ALA A 322 -3.05 -15.37 14.07
N PHE A 323 -3.77 -16.47 13.82
CA PHE A 323 -5.19 -16.45 13.41
C PHE A 323 -6.07 -16.96 14.57
N ASP A 324 -5.87 -16.37 15.76
CA ASP A 324 -6.61 -16.71 16.97
C ASP A 324 -8.08 -16.26 16.92
N HIS A 325 -8.36 -15.22 16.12
CA HIS A 325 -9.71 -14.72 15.87
C HIS A 325 -10.61 -15.71 15.10
N LEU A 326 -10.05 -16.65 14.35
CA LEU A 326 -10.82 -17.68 13.68
C LEU A 326 -11.44 -18.64 14.71
N SER A 327 -12.71 -18.97 14.55
CA SER A 327 -13.40 -19.96 15.38
C SER A 327 -12.77 -21.36 15.23
N ASP A 328 -13.01 -22.21 16.19
CA ASP A 328 -12.54 -23.60 16.13
C ASP A 328 -13.08 -24.35 14.89
N ALA A 329 -14.32 -24.06 14.47
CA ALA A 329 -14.92 -24.63 13.28
C ALA A 329 -14.21 -24.16 12.00
N GLN A 330 -13.95 -22.86 11.87
CA GLN A 330 -13.21 -22.30 10.74
C GLN A 330 -11.79 -22.89 10.64
N LYS A 331 -11.09 -22.99 11.76
CA LYS A 331 -9.75 -23.62 11.82
C LYS A 331 -9.79 -25.09 11.41
N GLU A 332 -10.82 -25.83 11.82
CA GLU A 332 -10.98 -27.25 11.46
C GLU A 332 -11.23 -27.45 9.95
N GLU A 333 -12.09 -26.62 9.36
CA GLU A 333 -12.36 -26.63 7.92
C GLU A 333 -11.11 -26.22 7.11
N LEU A 334 -10.41 -25.15 7.54
CA LEU A 334 -9.15 -24.71 6.95
C LEU A 334 -8.10 -25.83 6.96
N VAL A 335 -7.91 -26.49 8.11
CA VAL A 335 -6.96 -27.61 8.25
C VAL A 335 -7.34 -28.79 7.36
N THR A 336 -8.64 -29.06 7.24
CA THR A 336 -9.15 -30.12 6.34
C THR A 336 -8.77 -29.80 4.87
N TYR A 337 -9.04 -28.58 4.42
CA TYR A 337 -8.72 -28.13 3.07
C TYR A 337 -7.21 -28.12 2.81
N VAL A 338 -6.40 -27.57 3.72
CA VAL A 338 -4.95 -27.51 3.56
C VAL A 338 -4.34 -28.91 3.47
N LEU A 339 -4.79 -29.88 4.28
CA LEU A 339 -4.27 -31.24 4.26
C LEU A 339 -4.77 -32.03 3.04
N ASN A 340 -5.99 -31.78 2.60
CA ASN A 340 -6.60 -32.45 1.45
C ASN A 340 -7.50 -31.48 0.64
N PRO A 341 -6.95 -30.72 -0.32
CA PRO A 341 -7.71 -29.73 -1.09
C PRO A 341 -8.84 -30.34 -1.95
N GLU A 342 -8.79 -31.64 -2.24
CA GLU A 342 -9.82 -32.35 -2.99
C GLU A 342 -10.96 -32.86 -2.07
N ALA A 343 -10.81 -32.75 -0.75
CA ALA A 343 -11.86 -33.14 0.17
C ALA A 343 -13.06 -32.20 0.01
N ASN A 344 -14.15 -32.72 -0.49
CA ASN A 344 -15.40 -31.99 -0.60
C ASN A 344 -16.02 -31.94 0.81
N THR A 345 -15.91 -30.80 1.46
CA THR A 345 -16.35 -30.61 2.83
C THR A 345 -17.46 -29.58 2.90
N MET A 346 -18.34 -29.72 3.77
CA MET A 346 -19.49 -28.92 4.23
C MET A 346 -20.04 -27.79 3.32
N ASP A 347 -21.33 -27.68 3.35
CA ASP A 347 -22.10 -26.54 2.85
C ASP A 347 -21.68 -25.25 3.57
N VAL A 348 -21.19 -24.27 2.80
CA VAL A 348 -20.77 -22.95 3.29
C VAL A 348 -21.87 -22.25 4.07
N SER A 349 -23.14 -22.52 3.75
CA SER A 349 -24.30 -21.98 4.48
C SER A 349 -24.35 -22.42 5.94
N SER A 350 -23.59 -23.44 6.32
CA SER A 350 -23.48 -23.91 7.71
C SER A 350 -22.49 -23.10 8.58
N LEU A 351 -21.75 -22.16 8.01
CA LEU A 351 -20.79 -21.32 8.70
C LEU A 351 -21.24 -19.85 8.67
N GLU A 352 -22.15 -19.49 9.55
CA GLU A 352 -22.74 -18.14 9.64
C GLU A 352 -21.67 -17.03 9.61
N ALA A 353 -20.58 -17.19 10.38
CA ALA A 353 -19.50 -16.19 10.46
C ALA A 353 -18.80 -15.96 9.09
N ILE A 354 -18.54 -17.02 8.31
CA ILE A 354 -17.98 -16.87 6.95
C ILE A 354 -18.97 -16.19 6.02
N SER A 355 -20.26 -16.50 6.17
CA SER A 355 -21.31 -15.89 5.34
C SER A 355 -21.43 -14.38 5.60
N GLU A 356 -21.31 -13.94 6.86
CA GLU A 356 -21.30 -12.52 7.23
C GLU A 356 -20.05 -11.82 6.67
N GLU A 357 -18.88 -12.41 6.82
CA GLU A 357 -17.61 -11.86 6.29
C GLU A 357 -17.65 -11.74 4.75
N LEU A 358 -18.20 -12.73 4.04
CA LEU A 358 -18.37 -12.69 2.59
C LEU A 358 -19.40 -11.66 2.11
N GLN A 359 -20.36 -11.27 2.94
CA GLN A 359 -21.27 -10.17 2.62
C GLN A 359 -20.57 -8.82 2.69
N GLU A 360 -19.66 -8.66 3.64
CA GLU A 360 -18.88 -7.43 3.81
C GLU A 360 -17.70 -7.35 2.83
N ILE A 361 -17.00 -8.48 2.61
CA ILE A 361 -15.79 -8.55 1.79
C ILE A 361 -15.91 -9.74 0.83
N PRO A 362 -16.64 -9.55 -0.29
CA PRO A 362 -16.88 -10.63 -1.24
C PRO A 362 -15.69 -10.94 -2.16
N TYR A 363 -14.55 -10.30 -1.92
CA TYR A 363 -13.35 -10.47 -2.72
C TYR A 363 -12.14 -10.77 -1.85
N SER A 364 -11.26 -11.62 -2.38
CA SER A 364 -9.87 -11.76 -1.99
C SER A 364 -8.98 -11.30 -3.15
N HIS A 365 -7.69 -11.50 -3.05
CA HIS A 365 -6.76 -11.15 -4.13
C HIS A 365 -5.63 -12.17 -4.26
N THR A 366 -4.93 -12.14 -5.40
CA THR A 366 -3.83 -13.09 -5.69
C THR A 366 -2.53 -12.77 -4.96
N GLY A 367 -2.52 -11.78 -4.09
CA GLY A 367 -1.35 -11.29 -3.36
C GLY A 367 -0.50 -10.32 -4.17
N TYR A 368 0.67 -10.05 -3.66
CA TYR A 368 1.64 -9.11 -4.19
C TYR A 368 2.46 -9.78 -5.30
N ASN A 369 2.21 -9.39 -6.56
CA ASN A 369 2.84 -10.01 -7.73
C ASN A 369 3.63 -8.98 -8.50
N ARG A 370 4.97 -9.01 -8.35
CA ARG A 370 5.90 -8.22 -9.16
C ARG A 370 5.83 -8.69 -10.60
N TRP A 371 5.81 -7.75 -11.52
CA TRP A 371 5.82 -8.06 -12.94
C TRP A 371 7.24 -8.07 -13.48
N VAL A 372 7.83 -9.24 -13.42
CA VAL A 372 9.25 -9.49 -13.71
C VAL A 372 9.43 -10.57 -14.76
N ASP A 373 10.62 -10.58 -15.37
CA ASP A 373 11.09 -11.66 -16.24
C ASP A 373 11.55 -12.91 -15.45
N ASN A 374 12.02 -13.92 -16.14
CA ASN A 374 12.52 -15.16 -15.54
C ASN A 374 13.80 -14.97 -14.69
N ASN A 375 14.49 -13.84 -14.83
CA ASN A 375 15.68 -13.50 -14.07
C ASN A 375 15.36 -12.59 -12.87
N GLY A 376 14.09 -12.20 -12.71
CA GLY A 376 13.62 -11.30 -11.67
C GLY A 376 13.75 -9.81 -12.02
N ASN A 377 14.08 -9.46 -13.27
CA ASN A 377 14.12 -8.07 -13.69
C ASN A 377 12.72 -7.55 -14.00
N PRO A 378 12.41 -6.28 -13.73
CA PRO A 378 11.19 -5.67 -14.21
C PRO A 378 11.01 -5.83 -15.72
N VAL A 379 9.80 -6.16 -16.17
CA VAL A 379 9.50 -6.31 -17.61
C VAL A 379 9.62 -5.01 -18.40
N ILE A 380 9.82 -3.90 -17.73
CA ILE A 380 9.99 -2.58 -18.33
C ILE A 380 11.46 -2.21 -18.49
N LYS A 381 11.74 -1.26 -19.38
CA LYS A 381 13.07 -0.68 -19.56
C LYS A 381 13.57 0.02 -18.31
N PRO A 382 14.86 -0.11 -17.98
CA PRO A 382 15.44 0.70 -16.91
C PRO A 382 15.35 2.20 -17.22
N PRO A 383 15.58 3.08 -16.22
CA PRO A 383 16.05 2.75 -14.89
C PRO A 383 14.95 2.19 -13.98
N TRP A 384 15.30 1.22 -13.10
CA TRP A 384 14.40 0.58 -12.15
C TRP A 384 14.51 1.15 -10.75
N GLY A 385 15.56 1.92 -10.49
CA GLY A 385 15.77 2.71 -9.31
C GLY A 385 16.51 3.98 -9.65
N ASN A 386 16.12 5.09 -9.03
CA ASN A 386 16.71 6.40 -9.30
C ASN A 386 17.08 7.12 -8.01
N LEU A 387 18.07 8.01 -8.11
CA LEU A 387 18.29 9.08 -7.16
C LEU A 387 17.97 10.41 -7.84
N THR A 388 17.05 11.16 -7.23
CA THR A 388 16.56 12.43 -7.76
C THR A 388 16.94 13.56 -6.80
N ALA A 389 17.46 14.67 -7.32
CA ALA A 389 17.66 15.90 -6.55
C ALA A 389 16.64 16.97 -6.98
N ILE A 390 15.95 17.53 -5.96
CA ILE A 390 14.90 18.53 -6.15
C ILE A 390 15.27 19.79 -5.35
N ASP A 391 15.29 20.94 -6.02
CA ASP A 391 15.35 22.24 -5.34
C ASP A 391 14.00 22.59 -4.77
N LEU A 392 13.83 22.55 -3.45
CA LEU A 392 12.58 22.81 -2.76
C LEU A 392 12.13 24.28 -2.85
N ASN A 393 13.05 25.23 -3.08
CA ASN A 393 12.68 26.64 -3.24
C ASN A 393 11.89 26.86 -4.53
N SER A 394 12.28 26.18 -5.61
CA SER A 394 11.64 26.33 -6.93
C SER A 394 10.68 25.18 -7.29
N GLY A 395 10.78 24.04 -6.60
CA GLY A 395 10.07 22.80 -6.93
C GLY A 395 10.55 22.18 -8.25
N LYS A 396 11.83 22.40 -8.64
CA LYS A 396 12.40 21.88 -9.88
C LYS A 396 13.34 20.72 -9.61
N HIS A 397 13.27 19.69 -10.45
CA HIS A 397 14.32 18.68 -10.53
C HIS A 397 15.61 19.32 -11.02
N LEU A 398 16.71 19.08 -10.28
CA LEU A 398 18.05 19.50 -10.69
C LEU A 398 18.70 18.43 -11.55
N TRP A 399 18.58 17.18 -11.12
CA TRP A 399 19.06 16.01 -11.85
C TRP A 399 18.36 14.74 -11.34
N GLN A 400 18.40 13.71 -12.15
CA GLN A 400 18.02 12.35 -11.81
C GLN A 400 19.01 11.38 -12.45
N VAL A 401 19.45 10.37 -11.69
CA VAL A 401 20.41 9.36 -12.15
C VAL A 401 19.98 7.98 -11.69
N PRO A 402 20.27 6.90 -12.45
CA PRO A 402 20.07 5.53 -11.99
C PRO A 402 20.84 5.29 -10.68
N LEU A 403 20.18 4.66 -9.72
CA LEU A 403 20.75 4.27 -8.44
C LEU A 403 20.92 2.76 -8.36
N GLY A 404 22.16 2.30 -8.35
CA GLY A 404 22.52 0.88 -8.36
C GLY A 404 22.65 0.30 -9.77
N GLU A 405 23.13 -0.93 -9.83
CA GLU A 405 23.29 -1.70 -11.06
C GLU A 405 23.23 -3.20 -10.73
N LEU A 406 23.00 -4.02 -11.75
CA LEU A 406 23.05 -5.47 -11.65
C LEU A 406 24.31 -5.97 -12.35
N ASP A 407 25.23 -6.57 -11.61
CA ASP A 407 26.56 -6.97 -12.07
C ASP A 407 26.51 -7.79 -13.37
N TYR A 408 25.58 -8.74 -13.45
CA TYR A 408 25.46 -9.60 -14.62
C TYR A 408 24.98 -8.87 -15.89
N LEU A 409 24.29 -7.72 -15.77
CA LEU A 409 23.93 -6.87 -16.89
C LEU A 409 25.08 -5.92 -17.26
N SER A 410 25.78 -5.40 -16.27
CA SER A 410 26.97 -4.57 -16.45
C SER A 410 28.09 -5.35 -17.15
N GLU A 411 28.30 -6.65 -16.83
CA GLU A 411 29.22 -7.55 -17.50
C GLU A 411 28.88 -7.78 -18.99
N GLN A 412 27.62 -7.60 -19.38
CA GLN A 412 27.17 -7.63 -20.77
C GLN A 412 27.27 -6.27 -21.48
N GLY A 413 27.81 -5.24 -20.79
CA GLY A 413 27.97 -3.89 -21.33
C GLY A 413 26.68 -3.06 -21.29
N ILE A 414 25.67 -3.46 -20.52
CA ILE A 414 24.46 -2.67 -20.31
C ILE A 414 24.79 -1.57 -19.30
N PRO A 415 24.40 -0.31 -19.56
CA PRO A 415 24.58 0.80 -18.61
C PRO A 415 23.87 0.53 -17.27
N PRO A 416 24.25 1.26 -16.19
CA PRO A 416 23.56 1.13 -14.89
C PRO A 416 22.04 1.19 -15.03
N THR A 417 21.39 0.15 -14.55
CA THR A 417 19.93 -0.05 -14.68
C THR A 417 19.15 0.57 -13.52
N GLY A 418 19.86 0.97 -12.46
CA GLY A 418 19.19 1.14 -11.16
C GLY A 418 18.70 -0.18 -10.59
N THR A 419 18.45 -0.20 -9.30
CA THR A 419 17.87 -1.36 -8.59
C THR A 419 16.83 -0.87 -7.60
N GLU A 420 15.95 -1.75 -7.14
CA GLU A 420 15.10 -1.42 -6.01
C GLU A 420 15.94 -1.05 -4.79
N ASN A 421 15.52 -0.01 -4.10
CA ASN A 421 16.19 0.52 -2.92
C ASN A 421 15.16 0.98 -1.90
N TYR A 422 15.20 0.40 -0.71
CA TYR A 422 14.27 0.70 0.40
C TYR A 422 14.92 1.56 1.49
N GLY A 423 16.22 1.75 1.46
CA GLY A 423 16.93 2.66 2.34
C GLY A 423 16.72 4.13 1.96
N GLY A 424 17.00 5.05 2.86
CA GLY A 424 17.05 6.47 2.56
C GLY A 424 18.37 6.87 1.88
N PRO A 425 18.40 8.00 1.17
CA PRO A 425 19.60 8.59 0.60
C PRO A 425 20.54 9.19 1.66
#